data_c27ee4e64580a84a9550abf953dda6b4
#
_entry.id   c27ee4e64580a84a9550abf953dda6b4
#
_cell.length_a   1.000
_cell.length_b   1.000
_cell.length_c   1.000
_cell.angle_alpha   90.00
_cell.angle_beta   90.00
_cell.angle_gamma   90.00
#
_symmetry.space_group_name_H-M   'P 1'
#
loop_
_entity.id
_entity.type
_entity.pdbx_description
1 polymer ?
#
loop_
_entity_poly.entity_id
_entity_poly.type
_entity_poly.pdbx_seq_one_letter_code
_entity_poly.pdbx_strand_id
1 'polypeptide(L)'
;KEERAYFVAAAEKYYVYGMKGYSDDGYCSEGVGYYNYGFCSFILLREEICRATKGKIDFFRTPKFARIAQYGKKIQIMNQVCPAYADCRAGVSPSWFITNYCDNVLGTAPYEEKYEIPGMDNLSLHTIGMFPHQAWKVEMTPEIQEVLKAEADQLHSCYDEAGIIISRTATGSTCRFGVPVMGGHQAENH
;
A
#
# COMPACT_ATOMS: atom_id res chain seq x y z
N LYS A 1 7.26 -12.64 -28.64
CA LYS A 1 8.28 -12.61 -27.56
C LYS A 1 8.96 -11.24 -27.46
N GLU A 2 9.27 -10.58 -28.58
CA GLU A 2 9.93 -9.24 -28.61
C GLU A 2 9.05 -8.15 -28.01
N GLU A 3 7.77 -8.06 -28.39
CA GLU A 3 6.82 -7.09 -27.82
C GLU A 3 6.73 -7.21 -26.30
N ARG A 4 6.68 -8.44 -25.74
CA ARG A 4 6.65 -8.64 -24.29
C ARG A 4 7.90 -8.06 -23.62
N ALA A 5 9.08 -8.30 -24.18
CA ALA A 5 10.33 -7.75 -23.63
C ALA A 5 10.32 -6.22 -23.64
N TYR A 6 9.76 -5.60 -24.70
CA TYR A 6 9.62 -4.16 -24.77
C TYR A 6 8.72 -3.60 -23.65
N PHE A 7 7.55 -4.20 -23.43
CA PHE A 7 6.64 -3.75 -22.36
C PHE A 7 7.23 -3.97 -20.96
N VAL A 8 7.95 -5.06 -20.74
CA VAL A 8 8.66 -5.29 -19.46
C VAL A 8 9.72 -4.21 -19.23
N ALA A 9 10.56 -3.94 -20.23
CA ALA A 9 11.58 -2.90 -20.13
C ALA A 9 10.97 -1.50 -19.93
N ALA A 10 9.85 -1.19 -20.60
CA ALA A 10 9.13 0.05 -20.39
C ALA A 10 8.57 0.14 -18.97
N ALA A 11 8.00 -0.94 -18.42
CA ALA A 11 7.52 -0.97 -17.05
C ALA A 11 8.66 -0.74 -16.05
N GLU A 12 9.80 -1.41 -16.18
CA GLU A 12 10.99 -1.18 -15.35
C GLU A 12 11.50 0.26 -15.41
N LYS A 13 11.43 0.88 -16.59
CA LYS A 13 11.87 2.26 -16.77
C LYS A 13 10.94 3.27 -16.11
N TYR A 14 9.63 3.05 -16.19
CA TYR A 14 8.65 4.08 -15.86
C TYR A 14 7.98 3.94 -14.49
N TYR A 15 7.97 2.74 -13.87
CA TYR A 15 7.35 2.56 -12.56
C TYR A 15 7.95 3.49 -11.48
N VAL A 16 9.24 3.82 -11.60
CA VAL A 16 9.96 4.69 -10.66
C VAL A 16 9.37 6.10 -10.56
N TYR A 17 8.74 6.59 -11.62
CA TYR A 17 8.10 7.90 -11.62
C TYR A 17 6.82 7.91 -10.77
N GLY A 18 6.01 6.89 -10.87
CA GLY A 18 4.84 6.75 -10.01
C GLY A 18 5.19 6.53 -8.55
N MET A 19 6.37 5.92 -8.28
CA MET A 19 6.87 5.73 -6.92
C MET A 19 7.30 7.03 -6.23
N LYS A 20 7.46 8.13 -6.96
CA LYS A 20 7.76 9.45 -6.38
C LYS A 20 6.60 10.03 -5.58
N GLY A 21 5.36 9.59 -5.81
CA GLY A 21 4.20 9.95 -4.99
C GLY A 21 4.19 9.32 -3.60
N TYR A 22 5.20 8.50 -3.28
CA TYR A 22 5.38 7.88 -1.97
C TYR A 22 6.73 8.28 -1.40
N SER A 23 6.75 8.75 -0.15
CA SER A 23 7.98 9.03 0.58
C SER A 23 8.73 7.74 0.94
N ASP A 24 9.97 7.86 1.41
CA ASP A 24 10.76 6.69 1.78
C ASP A 24 10.27 5.99 3.04
N ASP A 25 9.52 6.70 3.89
CA ASP A 25 8.80 6.14 5.04
C ASP A 25 7.44 5.50 4.69
N GLY A 26 7.07 5.49 3.40
CA GLY A 26 5.87 4.86 2.86
C GLY A 26 4.62 5.73 2.85
N TYR A 27 4.72 7.01 3.19
CA TYR A 27 3.57 7.92 3.13
C TYR A 27 3.14 8.19 1.69
N CYS A 28 1.84 8.19 1.44
CA CYS A 28 1.25 8.62 0.17
C CYS A 28 0.97 10.13 0.21
N SER A 29 1.68 10.92 -0.59
CA SER A 29 1.58 12.39 -0.59
C SER A 29 0.18 12.92 -0.88
N GLU A 30 -0.62 12.17 -1.64
CA GLU A 30 -1.98 12.55 -2.03
C GLU A 30 -3.07 11.96 -1.12
N GLY A 31 -2.68 11.21 -0.09
CA GLY A 31 -3.60 10.66 0.90
C GLY A 31 -4.24 9.31 0.52
N VAL A 32 -5.16 8.84 1.36
CA VAL A 32 -5.72 7.47 1.29
C VAL A 32 -6.51 7.21 0.01
N GLY A 33 -7.20 8.22 -0.52
CA GLY A 33 -7.98 8.07 -1.76
C GLY A 33 -7.10 7.69 -2.94
N TYR A 34 -6.03 8.43 -3.14
CA TYR A 34 -5.07 8.18 -4.21
C TYR A 34 -4.17 6.98 -3.93
N TYR A 35 -3.88 6.67 -2.66
CA TYR A 35 -3.28 5.38 -2.31
C TYR A 35 -4.12 4.22 -2.84
N ASN A 36 -5.43 4.22 -2.58
CA ASN A 36 -6.32 3.17 -3.07
C ASN A 36 -6.27 3.05 -4.60
N TYR A 37 -6.26 4.18 -5.31
CA TYR A 37 -6.24 4.21 -6.77
C TYR A 37 -4.85 3.89 -7.34
N GLY A 38 -3.83 4.62 -6.92
CA GLY A 38 -2.48 4.52 -7.49
C GLY A 38 -1.77 3.23 -7.10
N PHE A 39 -1.80 2.87 -5.80
CA PHE A 39 -1.13 1.65 -5.36
C PHE A 39 -1.79 0.38 -5.89
N CYS A 40 -3.11 0.40 -6.07
CA CYS A 40 -3.82 -0.66 -6.75
C CYS A 40 -3.29 -0.90 -8.17
N SER A 41 -3.04 0.17 -8.92
CA SER A 41 -2.46 0.09 -10.27
C SER A 41 -1.04 -0.49 -10.25
N PHE A 42 -0.25 -0.16 -9.22
CA PHE A 42 1.08 -0.76 -9.02
C PHE A 42 1.02 -2.25 -8.70
N ILE A 43 0.06 -2.69 -7.90
CA ILE A 43 -0.17 -4.11 -7.63
C ILE A 43 -0.44 -4.86 -8.93
N LEU A 44 -1.31 -4.34 -9.79
CA LEU A 44 -1.60 -4.95 -11.08
C LEU A 44 -0.36 -5.04 -11.97
N LEU A 45 0.36 -3.93 -12.09
CA LEU A 45 1.60 -3.90 -12.87
C LEU A 45 2.59 -4.95 -12.35
N ARG A 46 2.76 -5.02 -11.04
CA ARG A 46 3.62 -6.02 -10.40
C ARG A 46 3.21 -7.45 -10.76
N GLU A 47 1.94 -7.79 -10.61
CA GLU A 47 1.45 -9.14 -10.89
C GLU A 47 1.68 -9.52 -12.36
N GLU A 48 1.43 -8.60 -13.29
CA GLU A 48 1.68 -8.86 -14.72
C GLU A 48 3.17 -9.01 -15.03
N ILE A 49 4.04 -8.20 -14.40
CA ILE A 49 5.49 -8.33 -14.57
C ILE A 49 6.00 -9.64 -13.95
N CYS A 50 5.58 -9.98 -12.74
CA CYS A 50 5.94 -11.26 -12.11
C CYS A 50 5.49 -12.44 -12.98
N ARG A 51 4.26 -12.39 -13.51
CA ARG A 51 3.73 -13.41 -14.42
C ARG A 51 4.53 -13.51 -15.72
N ALA A 52 4.84 -12.37 -16.33
CA ALA A 52 5.58 -12.29 -17.58
C ALA A 52 7.04 -12.79 -17.44
N THR A 53 7.65 -12.57 -16.28
CA THR A 53 9.05 -12.88 -15.99
C THR A 53 9.23 -14.14 -15.15
N LYS A 54 8.14 -14.80 -14.75
CA LYS A 54 8.13 -15.94 -13.82
C LYS A 54 8.80 -15.59 -12.49
N GLY A 55 8.47 -14.44 -11.94
CA GLY A 55 8.97 -13.93 -10.67
C GLY A 55 10.42 -13.44 -10.70
N LYS A 56 11.09 -13.37 -11.86
CA LYS A 56 12.46 -12.86 -11.93
C LYS A 56 12.57 -11.37 -11.65
N ILE A 57 11.55 -10.61 -12.04
CA ILE A 57 11.42 -9.18 -11.76
C ILE A 57 10.22 -9.02 -10.84
N ASP A 58 10.46 -8.45 -9.66
CA ASP A 58 9.43 -8.12 -8.68
C ASP A 58 9.73 -6.75 -8.08
N PHE A 59 8.86 -5.79 -8.33
CA PHE A 59 9.01 -4.41 -7.85
C PHE A 59 8.81 -4.28 -6.33
N PHE A 60 8.26 -5.32 -5.67
CA PHE A 60 8.03 -5.31 -4.22
C PHE A 60 9.23 -5.79 -3.39
N ARG A 61 10.35 -6.14 -4.02
CA ARG A 61 11.58 -6.58 -3.33
C ARG A 61 12.38 -5.41 -2.74
N THR A 62 11.73 -4.41 -2.21
CA THR A 62 12.41 -3.26 -1.60
C THR A 62 11.80 -2.90 -0.25
N PRO A 63 12.59 -2.40 0.72
CA PRO A 63 12.07 -1.90 1.99
C PRO A 63 11.03 -0.81 1.83
N LYS A 64 11.19 0.06 0.85
CA LYS A 64 10.21 1.12 0.53
C LYS A 64 8.83 0.54 0.22
N PHE A 65 8.75 -0.51 -0.60
CA PHE A 65 7.48 -1.17 -0.88
C PHE A 65 6.85 -1.80 0.36
N ALA A 66 7.66 -2.41 1.21
CA ALA A 66 7.16 -2.96 2.47
C ALA A 66 6.50 -1.87 3.33
N ARG A 67 7.09 -0.66 3.40
CA ARG A 67 6.51 0.49 4.12
C ARG A 67 5.23 1.00 3.45
N ILE A 68 5.22 1.14 2.12
CA ILE A 68 4.01 1.55 1.38
C ILE A 68 2.87 0.55 1.59
N ALA A 69 3.17 -0.74 1.60
CA ALA A 69 2.18 -1.80 1.85
C ALA A 69 1.54 -1.68 3.25
N GLN A 70 2.26 -1.16 4.25
CA GLN A 70 1.74 -0.92 5.59
C GLN A 70 1.01 0.42 5.73
N TYR A 71 1.11 1.32 4.74
CA TYR A 71 0.50 2.65 4.81
C TYR A 71 -0.98 2.59 5.18
N GLY A 72 -1.76 1.74 4.51
CA GLY A 72 -3.18 1.61 4.76
C GLY A 72 -3.56 1.22 6.20
N LYS A 73 -2.67 0.54 6.92
CA LYS A 73 -2.86 0.22 8.35
C LYS A 73 -2.37 1.36 9.24
N LYS A 74 -1.23 1.91 8.92
CA LYS A 74 -0.55 2.95 9.71
C LYS A 74 -1.25 4.30 9.68
N ILE A 75 -1.90 4.65 8.58
CA ILE A 75 -2.58 5.95 8.42
C ILE A 75 -3.91 6.03 9.19
N GLN A 76 -4.45 4.92 9.66
CA GLN A 76 -5.71 4.92 10.39
C GLN A 76 -5.53 5.54 11.78
N ILE A 77 -6.40 6.51 12.10
CA ILE A 77 -6.49 7.09 13.45
C ILE A 77 -7.06 6.05 14.42
N MET A 78 -8.10 5.35 13.98
CA MET A 78 -8.71 4.20 14.61
C MET A 78 -9.32 3.32 13.52
N ASN A 79 -9.93 2.21 13.87
CA ASN A 79 -10.46 1.24 12.91
C ASN A 79 -11.24 1.89 11.75
N GLN A 80 -10.72 1.78 10.54
CA GLN A 80 -11.26 2.32 9.29
C GLN A 80 -11.44 3.86 9.22
N VAL A 81 -11.01 4.60 10.23
CA VAL A 81 -11.05 6.06 10.22
C VAL A 81 -9.66 6.60 9.93
N CYS A 82 -9.54 7.36 8.86
CA CYS A 82 -8.30 8.00 8.42
C CYS A 82 -8.41 9.52 8.48
N PRO A 83 -7.28 10.23 8.65
CA PRO A 83 -7.27 11.68 8.51
C PRO A 83 -7.53 12.07 7.05
N ALA A 84 -8.28 13.15 6.84
CA ALA A 84 -8.53 13.72 5.52
C ALA A 84 -7.40 14.70 5.16
N TYR A 85 -6.21 14.18 4.96
CA TYR A 85 -5.04 14.96 4.56
C TYR A 85 -4.88 14.99 3.04
N ALA A 86 -4.23 16.03 2.53
CA ALA A 86 -4.03 16.28 1.10
C ALA A 86 -5.36 16.21 0.33
N ASP A 87 -5.40 15.57 -0.82
CA ASP A 87 -6.60 15.46 -1.65
C ASP A 87 -7.58 14.36 -1.20
N CYS A 88 -7.44 13.90 0.05
CA CYS A 88 -8.29 12.85 0.58
C CYS A 88 -9.56 13.43 1.23
N ARG A 89 -10.71 12.93 0.80
CA ARG A 89 -12.01 13.29 1.39
C ARG A 89 -12.19 12.62 2.76
N ALA A 90 -12.93 13.27 3.65
CA ALA A 90 -13.35 12.66 4.91
C ALA A 90 -14.19 11.39 4.64
N GLY A 91 -13.99 10.37 5.46
CA GLY A 91 -14.70 9.09 5.34
C GLY A 91 -14.08 8.09 4.36
N VAL A 92 -13.01 8.45 3.68
CA VAL A 92 -12.25 7.48 2.87
C VAL A 92 -11.42 6.59 3.79
N SER A 93 -11.50 5.29 3.57
CA SER A 93 -10.71 4.29 4.28
C SER A 93 -9.82 3.48 3.30
N PRO A 94 -8.76 2.84 3.79
CA PRO A 94 -7.94 1.98 2.96
C PRO A 94 -8.75 0.83 2.39
N SER A 95 -8.52 0.53 1.12
CA SER A 95 -9.18 -0.59 0.46
C SER A 95 -8.80 -1.91 1.12
N TRP A 96 -9.79 -2.67 1.54
CA TRP A 96 -9.59 -4.02 2.08
C TRP A 96 -8.83 -4.92 1.11
N PHE A 97 -9.11 -4.81 -0.19
CA PHE A 97 -8.41 -5.61 -1.21
C PHE A 97 -6.90 -5.35 -1.23
N ILE A 98 -6.50 -4.08 -1.10
CA ILE A 98 -5.08 -3.70 -1.09
C ILE A 98 -4.41 -4.23 0.18
N THR A 99 -5.02 -4.00 1.34
CA THR A 99 -4.42 -4.43 2.62
C THR A 99 -4.32 -5.94 2.72
N ASN A 100 -5.37 -6.66 2.32
CA ASN A 100 -5.38 -8.12 2.30
C ASN A 100 -4.38 -8.70 1.28
N TYR A 101 -4.27 -8.10 0.09
CA TYR A 101 -3.27 -8.49 -0.89
C TYR A 101 -1.85 -8.30 -0.32
N CYS A 102 -1.56 -7.14 0.24
CA CYS A 102 -0.23 -6.84 0.82
C CYS A 102 0.12 -7.83 1.94
N ASP A 103 -0.81 -8.10 2.85
CA ASP A 103 -0.62 -9.08 3.90
C ASP A 103 -0.32 -10.47 3.35
N ASN A 104 -1.07 -10.87 2.35
CA ASN A 104 -0.87 -12.17 1.72
C ASN A 104 0.50 -12.29 1.05
N VAL A 105 0.90 -11.31 0.23
CA VAL A 105 2.16 -11.40 -0.52
C VAL A 105 3.39 -11.21 0.38
N LEU A 106 3.26 -10.45 1.47
CA LEU A 106 4.29 -10.25 2.48
C LEU A 106 4.27 -11.32 3.60
N GLY A 107 3.23 -12.15 3.66
CA GLY A 107 3.10 -13.19 4.68
C GLY A 107 2.88 -12.63 6.10
N THR A 108 2.34 -11.41 6.22
CA THR A 108 2.08 -10.75 7.52
C THR A 108 0.75 -11.17 8.15
N ALA A 109 -0.20 -11.61 7.34
CA ALA A 109 -1.45 -12.23 7.78
C ALA A 109 -1.94 -13.26 6.76
N PRO A 110 -2.75 -14.26 7.16
CA PRO A 110 -3.40 -15.16 6.22
C PRO A 110 -4.38 -14.38 5.35
N TYR A 111 -4.52 -14.84 4.11
CA TYR A 111 -5.52 -14.28 3.22
C TYR A 111 -6.94 -14.54 3.75
N GLU A 112 -7.73 -13.48 3.84
CA GLU A 112 -9.16 -13.57 4.17
C GLU A 112 -9.99 -13.60 2.90
N GLU A 113 -10.75 -14.67 2.69
CA GLU A 113 -11.74 -14.70 1.63
C GLU A 113 -12.99 -13.92 2.05
N LYS A 114 -13.27 -12.82 1.35
CA LYS A 114 -14.58 -12.17 1.43
C LYS A 114 -15.34 -12.45 0.14
N TYR A 115 -16.46 -13.13 0.30
CA TYR A 115 -17.35 -13.45 -0.82
C TYR A 115 -18.25 -12.28 -1.24
N GLU A 116 -18.26 -11.18 -0.50
CA GLU A 116 -18.93 -9.96 -0.91
C GLU A 116 -18.08 -9.26 -1.98
N ILE A 117 -18.38 -9.59 -3.22
CA ILE A 117 -17.91 -8.79 -4.35
C ILE A 117 -18.61 -7.42 -4.21
N PRO A 118 -17.88 -6.32 -4.01
CA PRO A 118 -18.49 -4.99 -4.06
C PRO A 118 -19.30 -4.90 -5.34
N GLY A 119 -20.48 -4.30 -5.29
CA GLY A 119 -21.47 -4.31 -6.36
C GLY A 119 -20.85 -4.27 -7.75
N MET A 120 -21.43 -4.99 -8.68
CA MET A 120 -20.88 -5.24 -10.03
C MET A 120 -20.40 -3.99 -10.77
N ASP A 121 -20.86 -2.80 -10.34
CA ASP A 121 -20.46 -1.50 -10.86
C ASP A 121 -19.00 -1.14 -10.58
N ASN A 122 -18.36 -1.81 -9.60
CA ASN A 122 -16.97 -1.63 -9.21
C ASN A 122 -16.09 -2.87 -9.50
N LEU A 123 -16.55 -3.79 -10.34
CA LEU A 123 -15.71 -4.85 -10.90
C LEU A 123 -14.70 -4.25 -11.86
N SER A 124 -13.84 -3.39 -11.31
CA SER A 124 -12.70 -2.91 -12.05
C SER A 124 -11.76 -4.08 -12.31
N LEU A 125 -11.02 -4.02 -13.40
CA LEU A 125 -9.91 -4.93 -13.70
C LEU A 125 -8.98 -5.10 -12.49
N HIS A 126 -8.92 -4.09 -11.61
CA HIS A 126 -8.19 -4.08 -10.35
C HIS A 126 -8.63 -5.20 -9.40
N THR A 127 -9.92 -5.39 -9.19
CA THR A 127 -10.42 -6.44 -8.31
C THR A 127 -10.09 -7.83 -8.85
N ILE A 128 -10.24 -8.03 -10.16
CA ILE A 128 -9.95 -9.31 -10.81
C ILE A 128 -8.45 -9.62 -10.78
N GLY A 129 -7.60 -8.62 -11.03
CA GLY A 129 -6.14 -8.80 -11.04
C GLY A 129 -5.54 -9.05 -9.65
N MET A 130 -6.24 -8.63 -8.59
CA MET A 130 -5.81 -8.81 -7.20
C MET A 130 -6.35 -10.08 -6.52
N PHE A 131 -6.91 -11.05 -7.26
CA PHE A 131 -7.34 -12.32 -6.69
C PHE A 131 -6.13 -13.08 -6.09
N PRO A 132 -6.06 -13.19 -4.76
CA PRO A 132 -4.79 -13.40 -4.05
C PRO A 132 -4.26 -14.82 -4.02
N HIS A 133 -5.07 -15.84 -4.29
CA HIS A 133 -4.58 -17.22 -4.22
C HIS A 133 -3.54 -17.54 -5.30
N GLN A 134 -3.40 -16.67 -6.29
CA GLN A 134 -2.38 -16.77 -7.34
C GLN A 134 -1.32 -15.66 -7.27
N ALA A 135 -1.40 -14.78 -6.25
CA ALA A 135 -0.46 -13.68 -6.09
C ALA A 135 0.96 -14.18 -5.84
N TRP A 136 1.92 -13.55 -6.48
CA TRP A 136 3.33 -13.85 -6.29
C TRP A 136 3.77 -13.40 -4.89
N LYS A 137 4.30 -14.33 -4.10
CA LYS A 137 4.88 -13.99 -2.80
C LYS A 137 6.14 -13.15 -2.99
N VAL A 138 6.30 -12.15 -2.13
CA VAL A 138 7.52 -11.34 -2.09
C VAL A 138 8.64 -12.20 -1.52
N GLU A 139 9.81 -12.19 -2.16
CA GLU A 139 11.00 -12.78 -1.58
C GLU A 139 11.45 -11.95 -0.38
N MET A 140 11.41 -12.55 0.79
CA MET A 140 11.68 -11.87 2.05
C MET A 140 13.17 -11.70 2.25
N THR A 141 13.66 -10.46 2.12
CA THR A 141 15.04 -10.12 2.48
C THR A 141 15.12 -9.72 3.97
N PRO A 142 16.31 -9.77 4.60
CA PRO A 142 16.47 -9.29 5.98
C PRO A 142 15.97 -7.86 6.18
N GLU A 143 16.20 -6.97 5.22
CA GLU A 143 15.80 -5.58 5.27
C GLU A 143 14.27 -5.42 5.24
N ILE A 144 13.58 -6.21 4.41
CA ILE A 144 12.10 -6.23 4.39
C ILE A 144 11.55 -6.78 5.71
N GLN A 145 12.14 -7.84 6.25
CA GLN A 145 11.73 -8.41 7.53
C GLN A 145 11.90 -7.42 8.67
N GLU A 146 13.01 -6.67 8.68
CA GLU A 146 13.25 -5.62 9.67
C GLU A 146 12.20 -4.52 9.60
N VAL A 147 11.86 -4.04 8.40
CA VAL A 147 10.78 -3.07 8.21
C VAL A 147 9.46 -3.61 8.77
N LEU A 148 9.05 -4.82 8.36
CA LEU A 148 7.78 -5.39 8.81
C LEU A 148 7.73 -5.58 10.32
N LYS A 149 8.84 -5.96 10.94
CA LYS A 149 8.96 -6.08 12.40
C LYS A 149 8.88 -4.71 13.09
N ALA A 150 9.53 -3.68 12.54
CA ALA A 150 9.50 -2.33 13.07
C ALA A 150 8.10 -1.70 12.95
N GLU A 151 7.34 -2.07 11.92
CA GLU A 151 6.00 -1.55 11.64
C GLU A 151 4.86 -2.33 12.34
N ALA A 152 5.18 -3.48 12.95
CA ALA A 152 4.18 -4.30 13.63
C ALA A 152 3.73 -3.67 14.96
N ASP A 153 2.42 -3.69 15.20
CA ASP A 153 1.76 -3.34 16.47
C ASP A 153 2.11 -1.96 17.05
N GLN A 154 2.39 -0.97 16.20
CA GLN A 154 2.72 0.36 16.66
C GLN A 154 1.47 1.14 17.11
N LEU A 155 1.50 1.63 18.35
CA LEU A 155 0.53 2.62 18.84
C LEU A 155 0.75 4.00 18.19
N HIS A 156 1.96 4.25 17.71
CA HIS A 156 2.34 5.49 17.06
C HIS A 156 2.81 5.22 15.64
N SER A 157 2.26 5.94 14.68
CA SER A 157 2.74 5.97 13.30
C SER A 157 3.37 7.32 13.03
N CYS A 158 4.62 7.33 12.58
CA CYS A 158 5.32 8.55 12.20
C CYS A 158 5.61 8.52 10.70
N TYR A 159 5.41 9.67 10.07
CA TYR A 159 5.80 9.96 8.70
C TYR A 159 6.61 11.24 8.71
N ASP A 160 7.92 11.08 8.85
CA ASP A 160 8.84 12.18 9.12
C ASP A 160 8.89 13.17 7.96
N GLU A 161 8.88 12.68 6.71
CA GLU A 161 8.90 13.53 5.52
C GLU A 161 7.62 14.38 5.39
N ALA A 162 6.49 13.85 5.83
CA ALA A 162 5.22 14.57 5.82
C ALA A 162 4.94 15.35 7.11
N GLY A 163 5.74 15.17 8.16
CA GLY A 163 5.51 15.78 9.47
C GLY A 163 4.23 15.30 10.14
N ILE A 164 3.85 14.02 9.96
CA ILE A 164 2.61 13.45 10.47
C ILE A 164 2.91 12.44 11.56
N ILE A 165 2.20 12.56 12.68
CA ILE A 165 2.20 11.58 13.76
C ILE A 165 0.76 11.19 14.06
N ILE A 166 0.51 9.89 14.18
CA ILE A 166 -0.77 9.35 14.61
C ILE A 166 -0.54 8.53 15.87
N SER A 167 -1.21 8.90 16.95
CA SER A 167 -1.15 8.18 18.24
C SER A 167 -2.47 7.51 18.54
N ARG A 168 -2.44 6.27 19.03
CA ARG A 168 -3.60 5.42 19.27
C ARG A 168 -3.56 4.84 20.68
N THR A 169 -4.74 4.54 21.23
CA THR A 169 -4.88 3.87 22.53
C THR A 169 -4.77 2.34 22.44
N ALA A 170 -4.94 1.79 21.22
CA ALA A 170 -4.83 0.37 20.94
C ALA A 170 -4.57 0.16 19.44
N THR A 171 -4.21 -1.06 19.03
CA THR A 171 -4.02 -1.43 17.63
C THR A 171 -5.27 -2.08 17.03
N GLY A 172 -5.40 -2.01 15.70
CA GLY A 172 -6.44 -2.69 14.93
C GLY A 172 -7.86 -2.32 15.33
N SER A 173 -8.76 -3.29 15.29
CA SER A 173 -10.20 -3.13 15.55
C SER A 173 -10.55 -2.78 17.00
N THR A 174 -9.62 -2.93 17.93
CA THR A 174 -9.81 -2.60 19.34
C THR A 174 -9.58 -1.12 19.64
N CYS A 175 -8.95 -0.38 18.73
CA CYS A 175 -8.72 1.06 18.89
C CYS A 175 -10.06 1.81 18.90
N ARG A 176 -10.28 2.59 19.96
CA ARG A 176 -11.48 3.42 20.15
C ARG A 176 -11.18 4.91 20.14
N PHE A 177 -9.91 5.27 20.23
CA PHE A 177 -9.46 6.66 20.24
C PHE A 177 -8.06 6.77 19.66
N GLY A 178 -7.87 7.78 18.84
CA GLY A 178 -6.58 8.16 18.29
C GLY A 178 -6.56 9.63 17.94
N VAL A 179 -5.37 10.20 17.90
CA VAL A 179 -5.14 11.61 17.55
C VAL A 179 -4.12 11.68 16.42
N PRO A 180 -4.48 12.28 15.29
CA PRO A 180 -3.54 12.65 14.26
C PRO A 180 -3.02 14.06 14.51
N VAL A 181 -1.72 14.27 14.36
CA VAL A 181 -1.08 15.57 14.41
C VAL A 181 -0.27 15.75 13.13
N MET A 182 -0.47 16.86 12.46
CA MET A 182 0.33 17.27 11.31
C MET A 182 1.14 18.51 11.69
N GLY A 183 2.45 18.39 11.69
CA GLY A 183 3.37 19.52 11.83
C GLY A 183 3.43 20.29 10.50
N GLY A 184 3.70 21.61 10.58
CA GLY A 184 3.74 22.46 9.40
C GLY A 184 4.92 22.16 8.47
N HIS A 185 4.82 21.13 7.68
CA HIS A 185 5.66 20.96 6.51
C HIS A 185 5.03 21.73 5.36
N GLN A 186 5.81 22.53 4.66
CA GLN A 186 5.35 23.15 3.42
C GLN A 186 5.11 22.03 2.41
N ALA A 187 3.83 21.64 2.23
CA ALA A 187 3.46 20.94 1.03
C ALA A 187 3.74 21.87 -0.14
N GLU A 188 4.68 21.55 -1.01
CA GLU A 188 4.78 22.19 -2.30
C GLU A 188 3.47 21.86 -3.02
N ASN A 189 2.63 22.88 -3.19
CA ASN A 189 1.40 22.76 -3.98
C ASN A 189 1.82 22.48 -5.44
N HIS A 190 1.39 21.38 -5.96
CA HIS A 190 1.48 21.04 -7.37
C HIS A 190 0.34 21.67 -8.13
#